data_751bc7adab95b2f305cd61fafc0b246d
#
_entry.id   751bc7adab95b2f305cd61fafc0b246d
#
_cell.length_a   1.000
_cell.length_b   1.000
_cell.length_c   1.000
_cell.angle_alpha   90.00
_cell.angle_beta   90.00
_cell.angle_gamma   90.00
#
_symmetry.space_group_name_H-M   'P 1'
#
loop_
_entity.id
_entity.type
_entity.pdbx_description
1 polymer ?
#
loop_
_entity_poly.entity_id
_entity_poly.type
_entity_poly.pdbx_seq_one_letter_code
_entity_poly.pdbx_strand_id
1 'polypeptide(L)'
;MDKQKPFIFQTDSPAVLQTFDTNNYCIEYSNEEDCDTNLCVIYFSSNEIYYPNTLKSFEYSIIERDKYEWKRNRFPNAGKHIFIRDIRKQWYIGGINSQLDTPLKLAEFLKRETKGYKVFTIGSSAGGFAAILFGSLLNVNRVYAFNSQLNLRVTMQSSNSFVDPILFDKVNDEVLKPYFDLSNFITHGVDYYYFQSCQSKMDVEQHESISHLAKKHLKIIRFKTSNHGFPFLRINLPHILAFDKKNLEGLVGKSFNIFVFSIHLIGFLDTFIFVFKAIVDRYRKKRIEASLKIK
;
A
#
# COMPACT_ATOMS: atom_id res chain seq x y z
N MET A 1 34.49 24.47 -3.87
CA MET A 1 34.47 23.03 -3.64
C MET A 1 33.02 22.58 -3.78
N ASP A 2 32.66 22.01 -4.92
CA ASP A 2 31.35 21.39 -5.11
C ASP A 2 31.23 20.21 -4.12
N LYS A 3 30.35 20.35 -3.15
CA LYS A 3 30.01 19.24 -2.27
C LYS A 3 29.31 18.19 -3.14
N GLN A 4 30.01 17.11 -3.45
CA GLN A 4 29.48 15.99 -4.20
C GLN A 4 28.15 15.57 -3.57
N LYS A 5 27.06 15.57 -4.36
CA LYS A 5 25.74 15.15 -3.88
C LYS A 5 25.86 13.72 -3.31
N PRO A 6 25.42 13.46 -2.09
CA PRO A 6 25.52 12.12 -1.54
C PRO A 6 24.70 11.13 -2.36
N PHE A 7 25.22 9.93 -2.53
CA PHE A 7 24.55 8.85 -3.25
C PHE A 7 23.31 8.36 -2.49
N ILE A 8 22.18 8.30 -3.17
CA ILE A 8 20.90 7.83 -2.64
C ILE A 8 20.45 6.63 -3.46
N PHE A 9 20.43 5.45 -2.85
CA PHE A 9 20.19 4.19 -3.54
C PHE A 9 18.94 4.21 -4.43
N GLN A 10 17.80 4.72 -3.94
CA GLN A 10 16.50 4.70 -4.63
C GLN A 10 16.47 5.58 -5.91
N THR A 11 17.36 6.54 -6.03
CA THR A 11 17.41 7.47 -7.17
C THR A 11 18.67 7.41 -7.99
N ASP A 12 19.78 6.94 -7.41
CA ASP A 12 21.11 7.07 -8.03
C ASP A 12 21.70 5.70 -8.43
N SER A 13 21.13 4.59 -7.91
CA SER A 13 21.61 3.25 -8.24
C SER A 13 21.35 2.91 -9.72
N PRO A 14 22.38 2.52 -10.50
CA PRO A 14 22.18 2.09 -11.88
C PRO A 14 21.14 0.98 -12.04
N ALA A 15 21.09 0.03 -11.10
CA ALA A 15 20.10 -1.05 -11.12
C ALA A 15 18.67 -0.52 -10.98
N VAL A 16 18.44 0.48 -10.10
CA VAL A 16 17.13 1.10 -9.94
C VAL A 16 16.77 1.92 -11.18
N LEU A 17 17.70 2.70 -11.73
CA LEU A 17 17.48 3.52 -12.92
C LEU A 17 17.14 2.64 -14.12
N GLN A 18 17.93 1.59 -14.37
CA GLN A 18 17.66 0.64 -15.47
C GLN A 18 16.31 -0.07 -15.31
N THR A 19 15.97 -0.49 -14.08
CA THR A 19 14.66 -1.14 -13.83
C THR A 19 13.49 -0.16 -13.92
N PHE A 20 13.74 1.13 -13.64
CA PHE A 20 12.72 2.17 -13.80
C PHE A 20 12.35 2.40 -15.28
N ASP A 21 13.23 2.07 -16.21
CA ASP A 21 12.93 2.12 -17.65
C ASP A 21 12.12 0.92 -18.15
N THR A 22 11.79 -0.03 -17.27
CA THR A 22 10.98 -1.20 -17.58
C THR A 22 9.54 -1.06 -17.04
N ASN A 23 8.71 -2.06 -17.33
CA ASN A 23 7.36 -2.11 -16.79
C ASN A 23 7.39 -2.44 -15.29
N ASN A 24 6.98 -1.51 -14.43
CA ASN A 24 6.76 -1.72 -13.00
C ASN A 24 5.29 -1.98 -12.69
N TYR A 25 4.62 -2.65 -13.61
CA TYR A 25 3.27 -3.17 -13.46
C TYR A 25 3.14 -4.56 -14.11
N CYS A 26 2.16 -5.32 -13.66
CA CYS A 26 1.82 -6.64 -14.19
C CYS A 26 0.30 -6.75 -14.27
N ILE A 27 -0.22 -7.22 -15.42
CA ILE A 27 -1.65 -7.44 -15.63
C ILE A 27 -1.88 -8.94 -15.78
N GLU A 28 -2.78 -9.48 -14.97
CA GLU A 28 -3.16 -10.89 -14.99
C GLU A 28 -4.69 -11.01 -15.11
N TYR A 29 -5.15 -12.04 -15.79
CA TYR A 29 -6.55 -12.40 -15.90
C TYR A 29 -6.79 -13.72 -15.16
N SER A 30 -7.88 -13.81 -14.42
CA SER A 30 -8.29 -15.06 -13.78
C SER A 30 -8.90 -15.99 -14.80
N ASN A 31 -8.51 -17.27 -14.72
CA ASN A 31 -9.10 -18.34 -15.53
C ASN A 31 -10.09 -19.18 -14.71
N GLU A 32 -10.47 -18.72 -13.50
CA GLU A 32 -11.40 -19.44 -12.63
C GLU A 32 -12.83 -19.28 -13.14
N GLU A 33 -13.58 -20.38 -13.20
CA GLU A 33 -14.97 -20.40 -13.72
C GLU A 33 -15.92 -19.48 -12.93
N ASP A 34 -15.65 -19.28 -11.62
CA ASP A 34 -16.49 -18.49 -10.70
C ASP A 34 -16.02 -17.02 -10.56
N CYS A 35 -15.12 -16.53 -11.41
CA CYS A 35 -14.65 -15.14 -11.30
C CYS A 35 -15.67 -14.15 -11.88
N ASP A 36 -15.79 -12.97 -11.25
CA ASP A 36 -16.50 -11.81 -11.80
C ASP A 36 -15.65 -11.18 -12.92
N THR A 37 -15.92 -11.56 -14.14
CA THR A 37 -15.18 -11.07 -15.33
C THR A 37 -15.28 -9.56 -15.51
N ASN A 38 -16.25 -8.89 -14.87
CA ASN A 38 -16.43 -7.45 -14.90
C ASN A 38 -15.69 -6.74 -13.76
N LEU A 39 -15.07 -7.47 -12.81
CA LEU A 39 -14.32 -6.89 -11.71
C LEU A 39 -12.83 -6.83 -12.02
N CYS A 40 -12.27 -5.61 -11.99
CA CYS A 40 -10.83 -5.35 -12.04
C CYS A 40 -10.35 -4.84 -10.69
N VAL A 41 -9.25 -5.39 -10.18
CA VAL A 41 -8.63 -4.92 -8.95
C VAL A 41 -7.21 -4.43 -9.22
N ILE A 42 -6.91 -3.21 -8.76
CA ILE A 42 -5.60 -2.58 -8.87
C ILE A 42 -4.92 -2.65 -7.50
N TYR A 43 -3.71 -3.18 -7.47
CA TYR A 43 -2.92 -3.40 -6.26
C TYR A 43 -1.68 -2.52 -6.26
N PHE A 44 -1.49 -1.74 -5.20
CA PHE A 44 -0.33 -0.88 -5.04
C PHE A 44 0.60 -1.41 -3.95
N SER A 45 1.86 -1.65 -4.30
CA SER A 45 2.88 -2.10 -3.36
C SER A 45 3.27 -0.97 -2.40
N SER A 46 3.61 -1.35 -1.18
CA SER A 46 4.14 -0.43 -0.17
C SER A 46 5.64 -0.15 -0.37
N ASN A 47 6.21 0.75 0.44
CA ASN A 47 7.66 0.98 0.47
C ASN A 47 8.47 -0.20 1.04
N GLU A 48 7.81 -1.27 1.55
CA GLU A 48 8.43 -2.53 1.97
C GLU A 48 8.65 -3.52 0.81
N ILE A 49 8.47 -3.07 -0.44
CA ILE A 49 8.65 -3.93 -1.63
C ILE A 49 10.04 -4.57 -1.67
N TYR A 50 11.06 -3.86 -1.19
CA TYR A 50 12.39 -4.38 -0.85
C TYR A 50 12.95 -3.64 0.36
N TYR A 51 13.75 -4.30 1.21
CA TYR A 51 14.39 -3.72 2.39
C TYR A 51 15.57 -4.60 2.84
N PRO A 52 16.69 -4.01 3.30
CA PRO A 52 17.05 -2.58 3.28
C PRO A 52 17.24 -2.02 1.87
N ASN A 53 17.50 -0.68 1.75
CA ASN A 53 17.75 -0.01 0.47
C ASN A 53 19.19 -0.30 0.00
N THR A 54 19.43 -1.53 -0.44
CA THR A 54 20.73 -2.02 -0.93
C THR A 54 20.56 -2.76 -2.25
N LEU A 55 21.63 -2.82 -3.04
CA LEU A 55 21.65 -3.54 -4.31
C LEU A 55 21.20 -4.99 -4.14
N LYS A 56 21.76 -5.71 -3.15
CA LYS A 56 21.40 -7.11 -2.88
C LYS A 56 19.90 -7.31 -2.62
N SER A 57 19.30 -6.44 -1.80
CA SER A 57 17.87 -6.55 -1.48
C SER A 57 16.99 -6.20 -2.67
N PHE A 58 17.44 -5.25 -3.49
CA PHE A 58 16.75 -4.83 -4.70
C PHE A 58 16.81 -5.93 -5.77
N GLU A 59 18.00 -6.43 -6.09
CA GLU A 59 18.20 -7.53 -7.06
C GLU A 59 17.36 -8.74 -6.68
N TYR A 60 17.49 -9.22 -5.44
CA TYR A 60 16.72 -10.36 -4.96
C TYR A 60 15.20 -10.16 -5.05
N SER A 61 14.70 -8.99 -4.65
CA SER A 61 13.25 -8.78 -4.60
C SER A 61 12.64 -8.39 -5.94
N ILE A 62 13.30 -7.48 -6.67
CA ILE A 62 12.72 -6.82 -7.84
C ILE A 62 13.17 -7.52 -9.13
N ILE A 63 14.45 -7.89 -9.25
CA ILE A 63 14.99 -8.48 -10.48
C ILE A 63 14.77 -9.99 -10.49
N GLU A 64 15.27 -10.72 -9.48
CA GLU A 64 15.22 -12.18 -9.47
C GLU A 64 13.80 -12.73 -9.22
N ARG A 65 13.05 -12.14 -8.28
CA ARG A 65 11.74 -12.62 -7.88
C ARG A 65 10.57 -11.90 -8.54
N ASP A 66 10.81 -10.85 -9.31
CA ASP A 66 9.76 -9.99 -9.89
C ASP A 66 8.60 -9.73 -8.92
N LYS A 67 8.96 -9.28 -7.70
CA LYS A 67 8.04 -9.19 -6.57
C LYS A 67 7.00 -8.11 -6.80
N TYR A 68 5.73 -8.50 -6.64
CA TYR A 68 4.57 -7.63 -6.41
C TYR A 68 3.90 -8.09 -5.11
N GLU A 69 3.72 -7.20 -4.14
CA GLU A 69 3.33 -7.59 -2.78
C GLU A 69 2.01 -8.34 -2.70
N TRP A 70 1.08 -8.05 -3.59
CA TRP A 70 -0.29 -8.55 -3.54
C TRP A 70 -0.54 -9.82 -4.37
N LYS A 71 0.40 -10.29 -5.18
CA LYS A 71 0.19 -11.47 -6.04
C LYS A 71 -0.29 -12.72 -5.28
N ARG A 72 0.18 -12.89 -4.02
CA ARG A 72 -0.20 -14.03 -3.16
C ARG A 72 -1.46 -13.78 -2.31
N ASN A 73 -1.90 -12.54 -2.22
CA ASN A 73 -3.05 -12.12 -1.41
C ASN A 73 -3.98 -11.28 -2.29
N ARG A 74 -4.27 -11.81 -3.48
CA ARG A 74 -5.16 -11.15 -4.44
C ARG A 74 -6.62 -11.21 -3.96
N PHE A 75 -7.41 -10.33 -4.49
CA PHE A 75 -8.84 -10.29 -4.24
C PHE A 75 -9.49 -11.57 -4.81
N PRO A 76 -10.32 -12.27 -4.04
CA PRO A 76 -11.02 -13.43 -4.57
C PRO A 76 -11.99 -13.01 -5.68
N ASN A 77 -12.21 -13.89 -6.62
CA ASN A 77 -13.23 -13.77 -7.67
C ASN A 77 -13.12 -12.56 -8.60
N ALA A 78 -11.97 -11.85 -8.65
CA ALA A 78 -11.78 -10.78 -9.63
C ALA A 78 -11.28 -11.36 -10.96
N GLY A 79 -11.88 -10.93 -12.08
CA GLY A 79 -11.50 -11.39 -13.42
C GLY A 79 -10.23 -10.74 -13.96
N LYS A 80 -9.90 -9.50 -13.52
CA LYS A 80 -8.68 -8.80 -13.93
C LYS A 80 -7.94 -8.27 -12.71
N HIS A 81 -6.61 -8.45 -12.69
CA HIS A 81 -5.72 -7.97 -11.65
C HIS A 81 -4.62 -7.11 -12.25
N ILE A 82 -4.42 -5.89 -11.73
CA ILE A 82 -3.34 -4.98 -12.12
C ILE A 82 -2.46 -4.75 -10.89
N PHE A 83 -1.24 -5.28 -10.91
CA PHE A 83 -0.27 -5.11 -9.83
C PHE A 83 0.70 -4.00 -10.20
N ILE A 84 0.91 -3.05 -9.29
CA ILE A 84 1.77 -1.89 -9.51
C ILE A 84 2.77 -1.77 -8.37
N ARG A 85 4.01 -1.42 -8.71
CA ARG A 85 5.07 -1.17 -7.73
C ARG A 85 5.80 0.14 -8.02
N ASP A 86 6.03 0.91 -6.98
CA ASP A 86 6.94 2.06 -6.98
C ASP A 86 8.30 1.61 -6.46
N ILE A 87 9.23 1.30 -7.35
CA ILE A 87 10.57 0.81 -6.99
C ILE A 87 11.47 1.92 -6.43
N ARG A 88 11.13 3.19 -6.63
CA ARG A 88 11.81 4.34 -6.03
C ARG A 88 11.31 4.63 -4.62
N LYS A 89 10.17 4.05 -4.21
CA LYS A 89 9.59 4.13 -2.87
C LYS A 89 9.23 5.56 -2.45
N GLN A 90 8.62 6.32 -3.37
CA GLN A 90 8.31 7.74 -3.22
C GLN A 90 6.80 8.01 -3.39
N TRP A 91 5.97 7.12 -2.85
CA TRP A 91 4.49 7.25 -2.85
C TRP A 91 3.90 7.51 -4.24
N TYR A 92 4.52 6.95 -5.29
CA TYR A 92 4.08 7.11 -6.68
C TYR A 92 4.08 8.56 -7.20
N ILE A 93 4.64 9.53 -6.45
CA ILE A 93 4.73 10.94 -6.87
C ILE A 93 5.65 11.10 -8.10
N GLY A 94 6.69 10.30 -8.19
CA GLY A 94 7.58 10.24 -9.36
C GLY A 94 7.16 9.21 -10.40
N GLY A 95 5.89 8.74 -10.36
CA GLY A 95 5.42 7.66 -11.22
C GLY A 95 6.03 6.30 -10.90
N ILE A 96 5.95 5.36 -11.84
CA ILE A 96 6.42 3.98 -11.68
C ILE A 96 7.48 3.56 -12.68
N ASN A 97 7.58 4.26 -13.81
CA ASN A 97 8.60 4.08 -14.84
C ASN A 97 8.78 5.37 -15.67
N SER A 98 9.72 5.36 -16.61
CA SER A 98 10.05 6.52 -17.45
C SER A 98 8.90 7.01 -18.35
N GLN A 99 7.94 6.16 -18.69
CA GLN A 99 6.75 6.52 -19.48
C GLN A 99 5.60 7.01 -18.59
N LEU A 100 5.43 6.39 -17.42
CA LEU A 100 4.40 6.69 -16.43
C LEU A 100 5.06 7.38 -15.22
N ASP A 101 5.74 8.49 -15.47
CA ASP A 101 6.64 9.22 -14.57
C ASP A 101 5.93 10.27 -13.68
N THR A 102 4.60 10.39 -13.83
CA THR A 102 3.76 11.27 -13.00
C THR A 102 2.47 10.56 -12.58
N PRO A 103 1.83 11.03 -11.48
CA PRO A 103 0.52 10.50 -11.08
C PRO A 103 -0.54 10.62 -12.17
N LEU A 104 -0.52 11.71 -12.95
CA LEU A 104 -1.50 11.92 -14.02
C LEU A 104 -1.33 10.89 -15.14
N LYS A 105 -0.11 10.67 -15.64
CA LYS A 105 0.15 9.67 -16.68
C LYS A 105 -0.21 8.26 -16.22
N LEU A 106 0.09 7.92 -14.96
CA LEU A 106 -0.30 6.63 -14.39
C LEU A 106 -1.82 6.51 -14.28
N ALA A 107 -2.53 7.56 -13.86
CA ALA A 107 -4.00 7.57 -13.82
C ALA A 107 -4.62 7.39 -15.21
N GLU A 108 -4.10 8.05 -16.23
CA GLU A 108 -4.56 7.90 -17.62
C GLU A 108 -4.33 6.48 -18.15
N PHE A 109 -3.18 5.88 -17.87
CA PHE A 109 -2.90 4.47 -18.17
C PHE A 109 -3.93 3.56 -17.51
N LEU A 110 -4.12 3.69 -16.19
CA LEU A 110 -5.07 2.88 -15.44
C LEU A 110 -6.51 3.06 -15.92
N LYS A 111 -6.90 4.29 -16.29
CA LYS A 111 -8.23 4.58 -16.84
C LYS A 111 -8.48 3.81 -18.15
N ARG A 112 -7.46 3.70 -19.02
CA ARG A 112 -7.57 2.88 -20.25
C ARG A 112 -7.68 1.39 -19.93
N GLU A 113 -6.83 0.90 -19.02
CA GLU A 113 -6.80 -0.51 -18.64
C GLU A 113 -8.06 -0.99 -17.92
N THR A 114 -8.78 -0.09 -17.25
CA THR A 114 -9.97 -0.43 -16.46
C THR A 114 -11.28 -0.05 -17.13
N LYS A 115 -11.23 0.40 -18.39
CA LYS A 115 -12.44 0.79 -19.14
C LYS A 115 -13.44 -0.35 -19.22
N GLY A 116 -14.67 -0.11 -18.77
CA GLY A 116 -15.76 -1.10 -18.80
C GLY A 116 -15.80 -2.03 -17.58
N TYR A 117 -14.82 -1.96 -16.67
CA TYR A 117 -14.81 -2.77 -15.46
C TYR A 117 -15.44 -2.03 -14.27
N LYS A 118 -16.02 -2.77 -13.35
CA LYS A 118 -16.14 -2.38 -11.96
C LYS A 118 -14.74 -2.43 -11.35
N VAL A 119 -14.30 -1.36 -10.69
CA VAL A 119 -12.91 -1.23 -10.26
C VAL A 119 -12.79 -1.11 -8.75
N PHE A 120 -11.87 -1.89 -8.17
CA PHE A 120 -11.42 -1.72 -6.79
C PHE A 120 -9.94 -1.38 -6.77
N THR A 121 -9.51 -0.59 -5.78
CA THR A 121 -8.09 -0.34 -5.51
C THR A 121 -7.73 -0.80 -4.10
N ILE A 122 -6.52 -1.29 -3.93
CA ILE A 122 -6.06 -1.84 -2.66
C ILE A 122 -4.58 -1.53 -2.42
N GLY A 123 -4.24 -1.19 -1.18
CA GLY A 123 -2.86 -0.96 -0.79
C GLY A 123 -2.68 -0.75 0.71
N SER A 124 -1.43 -0.85 1.16
CA SER A 124 -1.02 -0.64 2.54
C SER A 124 0.08 0.43 2.60
N SER A 125 0.09 1.28 3.62
CA SER A 125 1.10 2.33 3.80
C SER A 125 1.20 3.23 2.54
N ALA A 126 2.35 3.34 1.90
CA ALA A 126 2.53 4.07 0.63
C ALA A 126 1.62 3.52 -0.49
N GLY A 127 1.40 2.20 -0.55
CA GLY A 127 0.43 1.60 -1.45
C GLY A 127 -1.01 1.99 -1.12
N GLY A 128 -1.33 2.19 0.17
CA GLY A 128 -2.63 2.69 0.61
C GLY A 128 -2.88 4.13 0.16
N PHE A 129 -1.85 4.99 0.23
CA PHE A 129 -1.87 6.33 -0.34
C PHE A 129 -2.20 6.28 -1.84
N ALA A 130 -1.49 5.45 -2.60
CA ALA A 130 -1.74 5.27 -4.02
C ALA A 130 -3.15 4.71 -4.30
N ALA A 131 -3.63 3.74 -3.50
CA ALA A 131 -4.96 3.18 -3.64
C ALA A 131 -6.06 4.23 -3.49
N ILE A 132 -5.92 5.18 -2.54
CA ILE A 132 -6.84 6.30 -2.37
C ILE A 132 -6.69 7.30 -3.52
N LEU A 133 -5.46 7.74 -3.82
CA LEU A 133 -5.20 8.73 -4.87
C LEU A 133 -5.75 8.27 -6.22
N PHE A 134 -5.30 7.12 -6.69
CA PHE A 134 -5.73 6.60 -7.99
C PHE A 134 -7.17 6.11 -7.97
N GLY A 135 -7.65 5.59 -6.84
CA GLY A 135 -9.07 5.29 -6.65
C GLY A 135 -9.97 6.51 -6.85
N SER A 136 -9.56 7.66 -6.34
CA SER A 136 -10.25 8.94 -6.52
C SER A 136 -10.17 9.45 -7.95
N LEU A 137 -8.95 9.47 -8.54
CA LEU A 137 -8.73 9.96 -9.91
C LEU A 137 -9.50 9.15 -10.97
N LEU A 138 -9.69 7.85 -10.73
CA LEU A 138 -10.44 6.96 -11.60
C LEU A 138 -11.94 6.88 -11.24
N ASN A 139 -12.35 7.47 -10.13
CA ASN A 139 -13.69 7.34 -9.58
C ASN A 139 -14.14 5.88 -9.46
N VAL A 140 -13.31 5.05 -8.78
CA VAL A 140 -13.54 3.61 -8.65
C VAL A 140 -14.72 3.29 -7.73
N ASN A 141 -15.24 2.07 -7.81
CA ASN A 141 -16.34 1.64 -6.96
C ASN A 141 -15.93 1.49 -5.47
N ARG A 142 -14.66 1.06 -5.20
CA ARG A 142 -14.22 0.78 -3.85
C ARG A 142 -12.70 0.89 -3.68
N VAL A 143 -12.29 1.42 -2.54
CA VAL A 143 -10.90 1.53 -2.09
C VAL A 143 -10.72 0.77 -0.78
N TYR A 144 -9.67 -0.06 -0.70
CA TYR A 144 -9.19 -0.69 0.53
C TYR A 144 -7.82 -0.10 0.89
N ALA A 145 -7.77 0.72 1.92
CA ALA A 145 -6.54 1.36 2.37
C ALA A 145 -6.19 0.91 3.79
N PHE A 146 -5.02 0.29 3.97
CA PHE A 146 -4.55 -0.21 5.26
C PHE A 146 -3.42 0.68 5.77
N ASN A 147 -3.60 1.34 6.91
CA ASN A 147 -2.62 2.26 7.53
C ASN A 147 -1.94 3.17 6.49
N SER A 148 -2.76 3.78 5.65
CA SER A 148 -2.29 4.64 4.57
C SER A 148 -1.75 5.97 5.09
N GLN A 149 -0.68 6.48 4.49
CA GLN A 149 -0.43 7.91 4.54
C GLN A 149 -1.56 8.63 3.79
N LEU A 150 -1.98 9.76 4.34
CA LEU A 150 -3.06 10.59 3.77
C LEU A 150 -2.55 11.99 3.41
N ASN A 151 -1.47 12.42 4.09
CA ASN A 151 -0.80 13.69 3.84
C ASN A 151 0.73 13.48 3.90
N LEU A 152 1.37 13.58 2.75
CA LEU A 152 2.82 13.36 2.64
C LEU A 152 3.63 14.46 3.32
N ARG A 153 3.08 15.67 3.52
CA ARG A 153 3.75 16.72 4.29
C ARG A 153 3.94 16.33 5.74
N VAL A 154 3.00 15.59 6.32
CA VAL A 154 3.13 15.01 7.66
C VAL A 154 4.19 13.90 7.67
N THR A 155 4.21 13.05 6.64
CA THR A 155 5.25 12.02 6.49
C THR A 155 6.65 12.64 6.42
N MET A 156 6.81 13.73 5.70
CA MET A 156 8.09 14.46 5.57
C MET A 156 8.62 15.03 6.89
N GLN A 157 7.76 15.29 7.89
CA GLN A 157 8.21 15.77 9.21
C GLN A 157 9.07 14.74 9.97
N SER A 158 8.86 13.44 9.67
CA SER A 158 9.63 12.34 10.26
C SER A 158 10.65 11.73 9.29
N SER A 159 10.92 12.41 8.17
CA SER A 159 11.83 11.96 7.12
C SER A 159 12.83 13.06 6.71
N ASN A 160 13.63 12.79 5.71
CA ASN A 160 14.58 13.76 5.14
C ASN A 160 14.86 13.45 3.65
N SER A 161 15.59 14.37 2.99
CA SER A 161 15.89 14.26 1.56
C SER A 161 16.79 13.09 1.16
N PHE A 162 17.43 12.40 2.11
CA PHE A 162 18.21 11.17 1.83
C PHE A 162 17.32 9.92 1.87
N VAL A 163 16.23 9.96 2.63
CA VAL A 163 15.26 8.87 2.71
C VAL A 163 14.23 8.99 1.60
N ASP A 164 13.66 10.19 1.41
CA ASP A 164 12.57 10.47 0.48
C ASP A 164 12.92 11.60 -0.50
N PRO A 165 13.98 11.40 -1.34
CA PRO A 165 14.55 12.47 -2.17
C PRO A 165 13.55 13.11 -3.13
N ILE A 166 12.68 12.32 -3.74
CA ILE A 166 11.69 12.82 -4.71
C ILE A 166 10.60 13.65 -4.00
N LEU A 167 10.17 13.25 -2.80
CA LEU A 167 9.21 14.05 -2.04
C LEU A 167 9.77 15.44 -1.72
N PHE A 168 11.02 15.50 -1.22
CA PHE A 168 11.68 16.77 -0.88
C PHE A 168 12.00 17.63 -2.08
N ASP A 169 12.28 17.03 -3.24
CA ASP A 169 12.47 17.75 -4.51
C ASP A 169 11.14 18.30 -5.06
N LYS A 170 10.04 17.52 -4.96
CA LYS A 170 8.78 17.81 -5.63
C LYS A 170 7.72 18.50 -4.75
N VAL A 171 7.95 18.67 -3.46
CA VAL A 171 6.95 19.25 -2.54
C VAL A 171 6.48 20.65 -2.91
N ASN A 172 7.30 21.43 -3.63
CA ASN A 172 7.01 22.80 -4.11
C ASN A 172 6.76 22.87 -5.62
N ASP A 173 6.80 21.74 -6.33
CA ASP A 173 6.44 21.67 -7.74
C ASP A 173 4.93 21.95 -7.89
N GLU A 174 4.55 22.98 -8.61
CA GLU A 174 3.15 23.43 -8.69
C GLU A 174 2.21 22.40 -9.32
N VAL A 175 2.72 21.51 -10.18
CA VAL A 175 1.96 20.44 -10.82
C VAL A 175 1.77 19.24 -9.86
N LEU A 176 2.80 18.90 -9.08
CA LEU A 176 2.80 17.73 -8.21
C LEU A 176 2.34 18.03 -6.78
N LYS A 177 2.50 19.27 -6.33
CA LYS A 177 2.11 19.75 -4.99
C LYS A 177 0.69 19.37 -4.56
N PRO A 178 -0.35 19.39 -5.42
CA PRO A 178 -1.70 18.97 -5.03
C PRO A 178 -1.78 17.51 -4.57
N TYR A 179 -0.93 16.61 -5.11
CA TYR A 179 -0.94 15.18 -4.78
C TYR A 179 -0.37 14.87 -3.39
N PHE A 180 0.25 15.84 -2.70
CA PHE A 180 0.82 15.63 -1.36
C PHE A 180 -0.23 15.58 -0.24
N ASP A 181 -1.47 16.01 -0.50
CA ASP A 181 -2.57 15.97 0.46
C ASP A 181 -3.81 15.36 -0.21
N LEU A 182 -4.21 14.18 0.26
CA LEU A 182 -5.37 13.47 -0.28
C LEU A 182 -6.72 14.12 0.05
N SER A 183 -6.75 15.16 0.90
CA SER A 183 -7.98 15.88 1.23
C SER A 183 -8.74 16.40 -0.01
N ASN A 184 -8.00 16.75 -1.06
CA ASN A 184 -8.57 17.30 -2.29
C ASN A 184 -9.11 16.21 -3.24
N PHE A 185 -8.75 14.96 -3.02
CA PHE A 185 -9.10 13.83 -3.88
C PHE A 185 -10.19 12.93 -3.29
N ILE A 186 -10.26 12.85 -1.95
CA ILE A 186 -11.28 12.06 -1.26
C ILE A 186 -12.62 12.77 -1.38
N THR A 187 -13.48 12.26 -2.27
CA THR A 187 -14.75 12.88 -2.64
C THR A 187 -15.92 11.91 -2.52
N HIS A 188 -17.13 12.45 -2.69
CA HIS A 188 -18.35 11.65 -2.78
C HIS A 188 -18.32 10.72 -4.02
N GLY A 189 -18.91 9.54 -3.91
CA GLY A 189 -19.09 8.60 -5.03
C GLY A 189 -18.21 7.37 -4.98
N VAL A 190 -17.12 7.39 -4.22
CA VAL A 190 -16.24 6.24 -3.99
C VAL A 190 -16.41 5.68 -2.58
N ASP A 191 -16.48 4.37 -2.43
CA ASP A 191 -16.53 3.69 -1.12
C ASP A 191 -15.09 3.53 -0.57
N TYR A 192 -14.60 4.46 0.26
CA TYR A 192 -13.26 4.39 0.86
C TYR A 192 -13.29 3.65 2.19
N TYR A 193 -12.84 2.40 2.26
CA TYR A 193 -12.65 1.67 3.52
C TYR A 193 -11.22 1.85 4.00
N TYR A 194 -11.08 2.61 5.09
CA TYR A 194 -9.80 2.94 5.71
C TYR A 194 -9.61 2.16 7.02
N PHE A 195 -8.70 1.19 6.99
CA PHE A 195 -8.37 0.33 8.12
C PHE A 195 -7.19 0.92 8.87
N GLN A 196 -7.38 1.29 10.14
CA GLN A 196 -6.43 2.06 10.93
C GLN A 196 -5.98 1.33 12.20
N SER A 197 -4.68 1.37 12.48
CA SER A 197 -4.07 1.05 13.77
C SER A 197 -4.22 2.23 14.72
N CYS A 198 -5.21 2.20 15.61
CA CYS A 198 -5.54 3.36 16.46
C CYS A 198 -4.61 3.58 17.66
N GLN A 199 -3.60 2.71 17.86
CA GLN A 199 -2.53 2.90 18.85
C GLN A 199 -1.18 3.27 18.21
N SER A 200 -1.12 3.38 16.89
CA SER A 200 0.02 3.93 16.16
C SER A 200 -0.12 5.44 16.05
N LYS A 201 0.77 6.19 16.71
CA LYS A 201 0.77 7.65 16.68
C LYS A 201 0.80 8.17 15.24
N MET A 202 1.70 7.62 14.42
CA MET A 202 1.84 8.00 13.01
C MET A 202 0.55 7.80 12.21
N ASP A 203 -0.13 6.64 12.36
CA ASP A 203 -1.35 6.34 11.60
C ASP A 203 -2.54 7.20 12.07
N VAL A 204 -2.57 7.58 13.36
CA VAL A 204 -3.57 8.52 13.91
C VAL A 204 -3.31 9.93 13.36
N GLU A 205 -2.07 10.42 13.41
CA GLU A 205 -1.67 11.73 12.87
C GLU A 205 -2.00 11.87 11.38
N GLN A 206 -1.81 10.83 10.59
CA GLN A 206 -2.19 10.83 9.18
C GLN A 206 -3.70 11.07 8.99
N HIS A 207 -4.54 10.38 9.74
CA HIS A 207 -5.99 10.60 9.67
C HIS A 207 -6.39 11.99 10.18
N GLU A 208 -5.73 12.49 11.23
CA GLU A 208 -6.03 13.83 11.75
C GLU A 208 -5.58 14.97 10.83
N SER A 209 -4.60 14.73 9.96
CA SER A 209 -4.02 15.74 9.07
C SER A 209 -4.86 16.13 7.87
N ILE A 210 -5.86 15.32 7.49
CA ILE A 210 -6.74 15.61 6.35
C ILE A 210 -7.93 16.48 6.76
N SER A 211 -8.55 17.14 5.78
CA SER A 211 -9.67 18.03 6.00
C SER A 211 -10.89 17.31 6.60
N HIS A 212 -11.71 18.06 7.34
CA HIS A 212 -12.95 17.52 7.92
C HIS A 212 -13.90 16.96 6.86
N LEU A 213 -13.94 17.57 5.68
CA LEU A 213 -14.76 17.10 4.57
C LEU A 213 -14.29 15.74 4.06
N ALA A 214 -12.97 15.57 3.86
CA ALA A 214 -12.39 14.29 3.46
C ALA A 214 -12.64 13.19 4.50
N LYS A 215 -12.52 13.51 5.80
CA LYS A 215 -12.83 12.55 6.88
C LYS A 215 -14.25 12.01 6.81
N LYS A 216 -15.24 12.81 6.39
CA LYS A 216 -16.64 12.36 6.26
C LYS A 216 -16.83 11.29 5.19
N HIS A 217 -15.97 11.24 4.18
CA HIS A 217 -16.06 10.27 3.10
C HIS A 217 -15.27 8.99 3.41
N LEU A 218 -14.35 9.02 4.41
CA LEU A 218 -13.62 7.83 4.83
C LEU A 218 -14.45 6.96 5.77
N LYS A 219 -14.71 5.73 5.36
CA LYS A 219 -15.36 4.67 6.16
C LYS A 219 -14.29 4.02 7.04
N ILE A 220 -14.03 4.65 8.20
CA ILE A 220 -12.94 4.24 9.08
C ILE A 220 -13.29 3.00 9.89
N ILE A 221 -12.36 2.03 9.94
CA ILE A 221 -12.41 0.79 10.72
C ILE A 221 -11.14 0.72 11.55
N ARG A 222 -11.25 0.74 12.88
CA ARG A 222 -10.11 0.86 13.79
C ARG A 222 -9.75 -0.47 14.44
N PHE A 223 -8.46 -0.67 14.66
CA PHE A 223 -7.92 -1.82 15.39
C PHE A 223 -6.99 -1.35 16.51
N LYS A 224 -7.16 -1.93 17.70
CA LYS A 224 -6.36 -1.63 18.90
C LYS A 224 -4.98 -2.28 18.79
N THR A 225 -4.12 -1.68 17.97
CA THR A 225 -2.73 -2.10 17.73
C THR A 225 -1.88 -0.90 17.35
N SER A 226 -0.57 -1.00 17.57
CA SER A 226 0.43 -0.05 17.11
C SER A 226 1.18 -0.50 15.85
N ASN A 227 0.83 -1.66 15.28
CA ASN A 227 1.48 -2.17 14.08
C ASN A 227 1.14 -1.30 12.88
N HIS A 228 2.15 -0.80 12.17
CA HIS A 228 2.00 -0.20 10.85
C HIS A 228 1.92 -1.31 9.78
N GLY A 229 1.28 -1.04 8.66
CA GLY A 229 1.03 -2.03 7.60
C GLY A 229 -0.40 -2.60 7.70
N PHE A 230 -0.57 -3.86 8.07
CA PHE A 230 -1.90 -4.42 8.34
C PHE A 230 -2.31 -4.20 9.78
N PRO A 231 -3.46 -3.54 10.06
CA PRO A 231 -3.91 -3.25 11.42
C PRO A 231 -4.54 -4.46 12.13
N PHE A 232 -4.66 -5.60 11.47
CA PHE A 232 -5.22 -6.85 11.98
C PHE A 232 -4.27 -8.03 11.71
N LEU A 233 -4.58 -9.22 12.21
CA LEU A 233 -3.80 -10.42 11.91
C LEU A 233 -3.90 -10.76 10.41
N ARG A 234 -2.76 -10.91 9.74
CA ARG A 234 -2.69 -11.07 8.28
C ARG A 234 -3.51 -12.25 7.75
N ILE A 235 -3.72 -13.29 8.55
CA ILE A 235 -4.58 -14.42 8.20
C ILE A 235 -6.02 -14.00 7.90
N ASN A 236 -6.47 -12.86 8.44
CA ASN A 236 -7.82 -12.35 8.23
C ASN A 236 -8.01 -11.64 6.89
N LEU A 237 -6.92 -11.33 6.18
CA LEU A 237 -6.96 -10.54 4.95
C LEU A 237 -7.87 -11.16 3.86
N PRO A 238 -7.74 -12.47 3.53
CA PRO A 238 -8.62 -13.07 2.52
C PRO A 238 -10.11 -12.96 2.87
N HIS A 239 -10.44 -13.12 4.14
CA HIS A 239 -11.82 -13.01 4.62
C HIS A 239 -12.38 -11.58 4.53
N ILE A 240 -11.54 -10.56 4.87
CA ILE A 240 -11.91 -9.15 4.74
C ILE A 240 -12.12 -8.77 3.26
N LEU A 241 -11.29 -9.29 2.36
CA LEU A 241 -11.43 -9.05 0.93
C LEU A 241 -12.67 -9.74 0.35
N ALA A 242 -13.09 -10.86 0.94
CA ALA A 242 -14.32 -11.57 0.56
C ALA A 242 -15.61 -10.92 1.10
N PHE A 243 -15.52 -9.94 2.00
CA PHE A 243 -16.70 -9.27 2.54
C PHE A 243 -17.48 -8.52 1.46
N ASP A 244 -18.79 -8.70 1.46
CA ASP A 244 -19.70 -7.87 0.69
C ASP A 244 -19.77 -6.43 1.28
N LYS A 245 -20.52 -5.56 0.63
CA LYS A 245 -20.69 -4.16 1.09
C LYS A 245 -21.34 -4.10 2.48
N LYS A 246 -22.34 -4.94 2.76
CA LYS A 246 -23.09 -4.95 4.02
C LYS A 246 -22.19 -5.34 5.19
N ASN A 247 -21.34 -6.36 5.01
CA ASN A 247 -20.39 -6.80 6.02
C ASN A 247 -19.33 -5.73 6.31
N LEU A 248 -18.79 -5.06 5.27
CA LEU A 248 -17.85 -3.96 5.44
C LEU A 248 -18.48 -2.77 6.17
N GLU A 249 -19.69 -2.35 5.76
CA GLU A 249 -20.44 -1.27 6.44
C GLU A 249 -20.72 -1.61 7.92
N GLY A 250 -20.92 -2.87 8.22
CA GLY A 250 -21.09 -3.34 9.60
C GLY A 250 -19.86 -3.14 10.49
N LEU A 251 -18.66 -2.91 9.91
CA LEU A 251 -17.43 -2.64 10.63
C LEU A 251 -17.15 -1.14 10.81
N VAL A 252 -17.74 -0.29 9.97
CA VAL A 252 -17.45 1.16 9.93
C VAL A 252 -17.76 1.82 11.26
N GLY A 253 -16.87 2.73 11.68
CA GLY A 253 -16.98 3.49 12.94
C GLY A 253 -16.59 2.69 14.19
N LYS A 254 -16.37 1.38 14.09
CA LYS A 254 -16.04 0.51 15.22
C LYS A 254 -14.54 0.40 15.45
N SER A 255 -14.19 -0.02 16.68
CA SER A 255 -12.81 -0.31 17.10
C SER A 255 -12.72 -1.73 17.64
N PHE A 256 -11.79 -2.52 17.10
CA PHE A 256 -11.67 -3.94 17.37
C PHE A 256 -10.36 -4.27 18.10
N ASN A 257 -10.41 -5.22 19.03
CA ASN A 257 -9.21 -5.94 19.47
C ASN A 257 -8.83 -6.94 18.37
N ILE A 258 -7.54 -6.99 17.98
CA ILE A 258 -7.06 -7.79 16.84
C ILE A 258 -7.30 -9.29 17.02
N PHE A 259 -7.18 -9.81 18.25
CA PHE A 259 -7.39 -11.24 18.52
C PHE A 259 -8.87 -11.59 18.57
N VAL A 260 -9.68 -10.79 19.25
CA VAL A 260 -11.12 -10.97 19.32
C VAL A 260 -11.74 -10.90 17.93
N PHE A 261 -11.34 -9.96 17.11
CA PHE A 261 -11.76 -9.84 15.71
C PHE A 261 -11.41 -11.11 14.92
N SER A 262 -10.18 -11.61 15.06
CA SER A 262 -9.74 -12.83 14.38
C SER A 262 -10.54 -14.05 14.83
N ILE A 263 -10.75 -14.21 16.14
CA ILE A 263 -11.55 -15.33 16.68
C ILE A 263 -12.97 -15.33 16.12
N HIS A 264 -13.60 -14.15 16.01
CA HIS A 264 -14.94 -14.04 15.41
C HIS A 264 -14.96 -14.37 13.92
N LEU A 265 -13.87 -14.06 13.21
CA LEU A 265 -13.80 -14.22 11.76
C LEU A 265 -13.42 -15.63 11.31
N ILE A 266 -12.45 -16.25 11.97
CA ILE A 266 -11.86 -17.54 11.56
C ILE A 266 -11.88 -18.61 12.67
N GLY A 267 -12.41 -18.28 13.84
CA GLY A 267 -12.45 -19.18 15.00
C GLY A 267 -11.21 -19.13 15.88
N PHE A 268 -11.37 -19.70 17.10
CA PHE A 268 -10.32 -19.69 18.13
C PHE A 268 -9.08 -20.50 17.71
N LEU A 269 -9.28 -21.70 17.18
CA LEU A 269 -8.19 -22.64 16.87
C LEU A 269 -7.25 -22.07 15.80
N ASP A 270 -7.78 -21.59 14.67
CA ASP A 270 -6.99 -21.05 13.57
C ASP A 270 -6.27 -19.77 13.98
N THR A 271 -6.92 -18.91 14.77
CA THR A 271 -6.30 -17.71 15.35
C THR A 271 -5.11 -18.10 16.23
N PHE A 272 -5.30 -19.07 17.14
CA PHE A 272 -4.25 -19.54 18.06
C PHE A 272 -3.06 -20.15 17.31
N ILE A 273 -3.32 -21.03 16.35
CA ILE A 273 -2.28 -21.68 15.53
C ILE A 273 -1.47 -20.62 14.77
N PHE A 274 -2.13 -19.63 14.17
CA PHE A 274 -1.46 -18.55 13.46
C PHE A 274 -0.54 -17.72 14.38
N VAL A 275 -1.05 -17.32 15.53
CA VAL A 275 -0.28 -16.52 16.51
C VAL A 275 0.89 -17.32 17.06
N PHE A 276 0.68 -18.59 17.41
CA PHE A 276 1.73 -19.48 17.89
C PHE A 276 2.86 -19.64 16.87
N LYS A 277 2.51 -19.91 15.59
CA LYS A 277 3.50 -19.99 14.51
C LYS A 277 4.28 -18.69 14.37
N ALA A 278 3.61 -17.55 14.39
CA ALA A 278 4.28 -16.24 14.28
C ALA A 278 5.27 -15.98 15.44
N ILE A 279 4.93 -16.40 16.66
CA ILE A 279 5.82 -16.32 17.83
C ILE A 279 7.04 -17.23 17.62
N VAL A 280 6.83 -18.49 17.24
CA VAL A 280 7.93 -19.45 17.01
C VAL A 280 8.88 -18.95 15.92
N ASP A 281 8.36 -18.45 14.81
CA ASP A 281 9.17 -17.93 13.69
C ASP A 281 9.99 -16.70 14.10
N ARG A 282 9.40 -15.83 14.93
CA ARG A 282 10.13 -14.68 15.51
C ARG A 282 11.28 -15.10 16.41
N TYR A 283 11.08 -16.13 17.23
CA TYR A 283 12.14 -16.69 18.08
C TYR A 283 13.25 -17.34 17.24
N ARG A 284 12.89 -18.13 16.22
CA ARG A 284 13.87 -18.74 15.30
C ARG A 284 14.71 -17.69 14.60
N LYS A 285 14.07 -16.63 14.06
CA LYS A 285 14.78 -15.53 13.38
C LYS A 285 15.76 -14.82 14.32
N LYS A 286 15.36 -14.47 15.54
CA LYS A 286 16.24 -13.86 16.54
C LYS A 286 17.44 -14.75 16.88
N ARG A 287 17.25 -16.07 16.98
CA ARG A 287 18.31 -17.03 17.29
C ARG A 287 19.33 -17.12 16.15
N ILE A 288 18.87 -17.11 14.89
CA ILE A 288 19.75 -17.07 13.71
C ILE A 288 20.55 -15.78 13.67
N GLU A 289 19.91 -14.63 13.87
CA GLU A 289 20.57 -13.32 13.89
C GLU A 289 21.62 -13.23 15.02
N ALA A 290 21.35 -13.79 16.18
CA ALA A 290 22.29 -13.86 17.28
C ALA A 290 23.50 -14.75 16.96
N SER A 291 23.29 -15.89 16.31
CA SER A 291 24.39 -16.81 15.90
C SER A 291 25.29 -16.22 14.79
N LEU A 292 24.76 -15.32 13.94
CA LEU A 292 25.51 -14.63 12.90
C LEU A 292 26.33 -13.45 13.43
N LYS A 293 25.99 -12.90 14.60
CA LYS A 293 26.75 -11.82 15.25
C LYS A 293 27.94 -12.33 16.09
N ILE A 294 28.05 -13.63 16.32
CA ILE A 294 29.11 -14.26 17.14
C ILE A 294 30.24 -14.81 16.20
N LYS A 295 30.03 -14.78 14.90
CA LYS A 295 31.06 -15.05 13.87
C LYS A 295 31.55 -13.73 13.26
#